data_6052710e395d19a034da975ea6ab2d87
#
_entry.id   6052710e395d19a034da975ea6ab2d87
#
_cell.length_a   1.000
_cell.length_b   1.000
_cell.length_c   1.000
_cell.angle_alpha   90.00
_cell.angle_beta   90.00
_cell.angle_gamma   90.00
#
_symmetry.space_group_name_H-M   'P 1'
#
loop_
_entity.id
_entity.type
_entity.pdbx_description
1 polymer ?
#
loop_
_entity_poly.entity_id
_entity_poly.type
_entity_poly.pdbx_seq_one_letter_code
_entity_poly.pdbx_strand_id
1 'polypeptide(L)'
;MNPPSSRQLILPTLCADALALGSHWIYNPAKIARLYPDGARNYDDPRSEYHPGKSAGDFTHYGDQTLALLKSVVLRGGFEAEGWREDWLRFWKSDPPSYRDGATKATLGFLERGVDAASESNDLAGASRIAPVLAALTGQPLETRIAAARAQTALTHGDRATIDTAEFFTRAVDAIASGKALSEALEAAAATRYETLDARDFLDQAQAAIGLDLNAAGEKFGLTCHTPEAFPLTLWFLLRYSDNPLEALVANTMAGGDNAARGMLIGLMMGAAHGLSWLPPHWIGRLRAHEEIDALLTLLAPGHTTSQKTVRIPHPDGHDLDAILEFPVGPPRAFALFAHCFTCGKSLPGATRISRALARHGIATLRFDFTGIGGSDGDFAGTSFRSNVADLQVAADWLRENHRAPALLIGHSLGGAAVLAAAPSIPESRGVATIGAPADPAHVLHLLGEDVEAIREHGEALVTLAGRKFTIGSRFLDDMENLGHEETIASLDRDLLILHSPTDEIVGIENAGKIYSAAKHPKSFHSLTGADHLLTDPAQADYVAGIIAAWSQRFA
;
A
#
# COMPACT_ATOMS: atom_id res chain seq x y z
N MET A 1 -11.91 21.82 12.84
CA MET A 1 -10.95 21.96 11.72
C MET A 1 -10.83 20.58 11.05
N ASN A 2 -10.51 20.53 9.77
CA ASN A 2 -10.25 19.24 9.12
C ASN A 2 -8.85 18.76 9.52
N PRO A 3 -8.64 17.42 9.69
CA PRO A 3 -7.31 16.88 9.95
C PRO A 3 -6.35 17.24 8.80
N PRO A 4 -5.03 17.34 9.07
CA PRO A 4 -4.04 17.59 8.02
C PRO A 4 -4.17 16.58 6.89
N SER A 5 -4.15 17.04 5.65
CA SER A 5 -4.21 16.18 4.48
C SER A 5 -2.90 15.41 4.29
N SER A 6 -2.95 14.29 3.55
CA SER A 6 -1.75 13.51 3.21
C SER A 6 -0.66 14.36 2.57
N ARG A 7 -1.04 15.33 1.70
CA ARG A 7 -0.10 16.27 1.08
C ARG A 7 0.58 17.17 2.11
N GLN A 8 -0.15 17.65 3.14
CA GLN A 8 0.40 18.50 4.20
C GLN A 8 1.39 17.77 5.10
N LEU A 9 1.24 16.46 5.29
CA LEU A 9 2.16 15.65 6.07
C LEU A 9 3.39 15.24 5.27
N ILE A 10 3.23 14.82 4.01
CA ILE A 10 4.27 14.15 3.23
C ILE A 10 5.15 15.13 2.45
N LEU A 11 4.56 16.11 1.74
CA LEU A 11 5.37 17.00 0.89
C LEU A 11 6.40 17.82 1.67
N PRO A 12 6.07 18.46 2.81
CA PRO A 12 7.08 19.19 3.59
C PRO A 12 8.16 18.27 4.16
N THR A 13 7.81 17.02 4.55
CA THR A 13 8.76 16.01 5.02
C THR A 13 9.77 15.66 3.95
N LEU A 14 9.32 15.35 2.73
CA LEU A 14 10.20 14.98 1.62
C LEU A 14 11.00 16.18 1.08
N CYS A 15 10.39 17.36 1.00
CA CYS A 15 11.11 18.59 0.62
C CYS A 15 12.21 18.93 1.62
N ALA A 16 11.98 18.70 2.91
CA ALA A 16 12.98 18.94 3.95
C ALA A 16 14.19 18.00 3.83
N ASP A 17 13.96 16.73 3.53
CA ASP A 17 15.02 15.76 3.27
C ASP A 17 15.85 16.15 2.03
N ALA A 18 15.19 16.48 0.91
CA ALA A 18 15.87 16.92 -0.30
C ALA A 18 16.65 18.23 -0.10
N LEU A 19 16.14 19.17 0.72
CA LEU A 19 16.85 20.39 1.05
C LEU A 19 18.09 20.12 1.90
N ALA A 20 18.01 19.17 2.81
CA ALA A 20 19.11 18.79 3.68
C ALA A 20 20.26 18.12 2.92
N LEU A 21 20.00 17.45 1.78
CA LEU A 21 20.97 16.62 1.04
C LEU A 21 22.31 17.34 0.78
N GLY A 22 22.27 18.62 0.42
CA GLY A 22 23.47 19.40 0.09
C GLY A 22 24.43 19.57 1.26
N SER A 23 23.94 19.71 2.50
CA SER A 23 24.76 19.91 3.72
C SER A 23 24.74 18.72 4.67
N HIS A 24 24.09 17.62 4.30
CA HIS A 24 23.95 16.44 5.15
C HIS A 24 25.30 15.84 5.52
N TRP A 25 25.48 15.61 6.83
CA TRP A 25 26.73 15.13 7.45
C TRP A 25 27.94 16.06 7.28
N ILE A 26 27.71 17.35 7.08
CA ILE A 26 28.73 18.38 7.25
C ILE A 26 28.57 18.95 8.67
N TYR A 27 29.53 18.68 9.55
CA TYR A 27 29.52 19.08 10.97
C TYR A 27 30.23 20.41 11.26
N ASN A 28 30.73 21.10 10.22
CA ASN A 28 31.43 22.35 10.36
C ASN A 28 30.54 23.51 9.89
N PRO A 29 29.95 24.31 10.83
CA PRO A 29 29.06 25.43 10.49
C PRO A 29 29.74 26.49 9.60
N ALA A 30 31.03 26.78 9.81
CA ALA A 30 31.76 27.74 9.00
C ALA A 30 31.94 27.24 7.53
N LYS A 31 32.04 25.92 7.31
CA LYS A 31 32.03 25.35 5.96
C LYS A 31 30.66 25.54 5.32
N ILE A 32 29.57 25.28 6.05
CA ILE A 32 28.20 25.44 5.55
C ILE A 32 27.91 26.90 5.21
N ALA A 33 28.26 27.84 6.10
CA ALA A 33 28.07 29.28 5.86
C ALA A 33 28.81 29.77 4.59
N ARG A 34 29.98 29.19 4.27
CA ARG A 34 30.69 29.49 3.03
C ARG A 34 30.04 28.89 1.79
N LEU A 35 29.44 27.72 1.92
CA LEU A 35 28.72 27.06 0.81
C LEU A 35 27.41 27.78 0.51
N TYR A 36 26.74 28.31 1.53
CA TYR A 36 25.42 28.91 1.46
C TYR A 36 25.41 30.30 2.13
N PRO A 37 26.09 31.33 1.54
CA PRO A 37 26.19 32.65 2.16
C PRO A 37 24.83 33.34 2.34
N ASP A 38 23.84 33.04 1.49
CA ASP A 38 22.48 33.57 1.53
C ASP A 38 21.48 32.58 2.16
N GLY A 39 21.97 31.52 2.81
CA GLY A 39 21.18 30.40 3.34
C GLY A 39 20.87 29.33 2.29
N ALA A 40 20.69 28.08 2.74
CA ALA A 40 20.36 26.94 1.89
C ALA A 40 18.86 26.97 1.51
N ARG A 41 18.51 27.74 0.50
CA ARG A 41 17.11 28.00 0.06
C ARG A 41 16.70 27.22 -1.18
N ASN A 42 17.58 26.42 -1.74
CA ASN A 42 17.34 25.57 -2.90
C ASN A 42 18.00 24.20 -2.71
N TYR A 43 17.51 23.22 -3.44
CA TYR A 43 18.17 21.92 -3.50
C TYR A 43 19.54 22.05 -4.13
N ASP A 44 20.50 21.33 -3.60
CA ASP A 44 21.89 21.30 -4.07
C ASP A 44 22.39 19.85 -4.15
N ASP A 45 23.41 19.62 -4.95
CA ASP A 45 24.12 18.35 -5.01
C ASP A 45 24.75 18.07 -3.64
N PRO A 46 24.89 16.78 -3.22
CA PRO A 46 25.52 16.46 -1.95
C PRO A 46 26.98 16.97 -1.93
N ARG A 47 27.32 17.70 -0.88
CA ARG A 47 28.67 18.25 -0.67
C ARG A 47 29.49 17.37 0.28
N SER A 48 28.94 16.26 0.75
CA SER A 48 29.62 15.18 1.46
C SER A 48 29.81 13.98 0.54
N GLU A 49 30.70 13.05 0.91
CA GLU A 49 31.01 11.85 0.14
C GLU A 49 30.00 10.70 0.30
N TYR A 50 29.02 10.86 1.19
CA TYR A 50 28.14 9.76 1.61
C TYR A 50 26.97 9.45 0.68
N HIS A 51 26.72 10.30 -0.32
CA HIS A 51 25.60 10.15 -1.26
C HIS A 51 26.06 10.14 -2.71
N PRO A 52 26.95 9.20 -3.11
CA PRO A 52 27.43 9.15 -4.49
C PRO A 52 26.28 8.89 -5.46
N GLY A 53 26.28 9.60 -6.59
CA GLY A 53 25.26 9.45 -7.64
C GLY A 53 23.95 10.20 -7.38
N LYS A 54 23.78 10.87 -6.24
CA LYS A 54 22.66 11.77 -5.95
C LYS A 54 22.93 13.18 -6.50
N SER A 55 21.85 13.89 -6.79
CA SER A 55 21.87 15.26 -7.35
C SER A 55 20.79 16.11 -6.68
N ALA A 56 20.80 17.41 -6.92
CA ALA A 56 19.81 18.35 -6.43
C ALA A 56 18.37 17.87 -6.72
N GLY A 57 17.55 17.78 -5.67
CA GLY A 57 16.18 17.28 -5.73
C GLY A 57 16.02 15.76 -5.53
N ASP A 58 17.13 15.01 -5.42
CA ASP A 58 17.12 13.65 -4.89
C ASP A 58 16.99 13.67 -3.36
N PHE A 59 16.77 12.51 -2.79
CA PHE A 59 16.66 12.30 -1.35
C PHE A 59 17.95 11.76 -0.74
N THR A 60 18.13 12.01 0.56
CA THR A 60 19.03 11.17 1.37
C THR A 60 18.45 9.76 1.46
N HIS A 61 19.20 8.87 2.04
CA HIS A 61 18.70 7.49 2.29
C HIS A 61 17.47 7.45 3.23
N TYR A 62 17.22 8.48 4.02
CA TYR A 62 16.01 8.59 4.84
C TYR A 62 14.77 8.91 3.99
N GLY A 63 14.88 9.87 3.08
CA GLY A 63 13.83 10.22 2.14
C GLY A 63 13.55 9.09 1.15
N ASP A 64 14.59 8.38 0.66
CA ASP A 64 14.42 7.20 -0.19
C ASP A 64 13.56 6.11 0.50
N GLN A 65 13.86 5.80 1.77
CA GLN A 65 13.09 4.84 2.55
C GLN A 65 11.67 5.37 2.85
N THR A 66 11.51 6.67 3.02
CA THR A 66 10.19 7.29 3.23
C THR A 66 9.34 7.21 1.97
N LEU A 67 9.93 7.40 0.78
CA LEU A 67 9.23 7.17 -0.48
C LEU A 67 8.88 5.70 -0.69
N ALA A 68 9.78 4.77 -0.32
CA ALA A 68 9.48 3.34 -0.34
C ALA A 68 8.32 2.98 0.60
N LEU A 69 8.25 3.58 1.79
CA LEU A 69 7.13 3.41 2.72
C LEU A 69 5.84 4.02 2.16
N LEU A 70 5.90 5.18 1.51
CA LEU A 70 4.74 5.78 0.84
C LEU A 70 4.18 4.84 -0.25
N LYS A 71 5.05 4.24 -1.07
CA LYS A 71 4.66 3.21 -2.04
C LYS A 71 3.99 2.02 -1.35
N SER A 72 4.58 1.50 -0.28
CA SER A 72 4.04 0.37 0.48
C SER A 72 2.63 0.65 1.01
N VAL A 73 2.42 1.77 1.70
CA VAL A 73 1.09 2.10 2.27
C VAL A 73 0.04 2.35 1.20
N VAL A 74 0.41 2.91 0.05
CA VAL A 74 -0.51 3.12 -1.08
C VAL A 74 -0.87 1.78 -1.72
N LEU A 75 0.12 0.95 -2.05
CA LEU A 75 -0.10 -0.34 -2.71
C LEU A 75 -0.88 -1.32 -1.84
N ARG A 76 -0.69 -1.25 -0.52
CA ARG A 76 -1.39 -2.12 0.44
C ARG A 76 -2.72 -1.55 0.92
N GLY A 77 -3.03 -0.30 0.57
CA GLY A 77 -4.25 0.40 1.02
C GLY A 77 -4.25 0.72 2.52
N GLY A 78 -3.07 0.81 3.13
CA GLY A 78 -2.87 1.11 4.55
C GLY A 78 -1.51 0.65 5.05
N PHE A 79 -1.23 0.85 6.34
CA PHE A 79 0.00 0.38 6.95
C PHE A 79 -0.21 -1.00 7.61
N GLU A 80 0.62 -1.95 7.21
CA GLU A 80 0.74 -3.28 7.81
C GLU A 80 2.23 -3.55 8.08
N ALA A 81 2.60 -3.85 9.32
CA ALA A 81 4.02 -3.95 9.74
C ALA A 81 4.79 -5.03 8.95
N GLU A 82 4.20 -6.23 8.80
CA GLU A 82 4.81 -7.32 8.03
C GLU A 82 4.91 -6.97 6.54
N GLY A 83 3.86 -6.37 6.01
CA GLY A 83 3.86 -5.89 4.63
C GLY A 83 4.93 -4.84 4.37
N TRP A 84 5.12 -3.90 5.30
CA TRP A 84 6.21 -2.94 5.21
C TRP A 84 7.57 -3.61 5.29
N ARG A 85 7.75 -4.60 6.17
CA ARG A 85 8.98 -5.40 6.24
C ARG A 85 9.33 -6.05 4.91
N GLU A 86 8.37 -6.71 4.27
CA GLU A 86 8.56 -7.33 2.95
C GLU A 86 8.97 -6.32 1.89
N ASP A 87 8.28 -5.16 1.84
CA ASP A 87 8.55 -4.12 0.85
C ASP A 87 9.90 -3.43 1.10
N TRP A 88 10.28 -3.22 2.37
CA TRP A 88 11.58 -2.69 2.76
C TRP A 88 12.72 -3.64 2.37
N LEU A 89 12.55 -4.95 2.58
CA LEU A 89 13.52 -5.95 2.13
C LEU A 89 13.61 -5.99 0.59
N ARG A 90 12.49 -5.88 -0.10
CA ARG A 90 12.46 -5.84 -1.57
C ARG A 90 13.17 -4.59 -2.09
N PHE A 91 12.93 -3.43 -1.48
CA PHE A 91 13.63 -2.19 -1.79
C PHE A 91 15.15 -2.37 -1.72
N TRP A 92 15.68 -2.92 -0.64
CA TRP A 92 17.12 -3.11 -0.51
C TRP A 92 17.70 -4.25 -1.37
N LYS A 93 16.91 -5.26 -1.71
CA LYS A 93 17.29 -6.32 -2.66
C LYS A 93 17.38 -5.82 -4.11
N SER A 94 16.65 -4.78 -4.47
CA SER A 94 16.74 -4.15 -5.80
C SER A 94 18.02 -3.32 -6.00
N ASP A 95 18.89 -3.27 -4.99
CA ASP A 95 20.14 -2.47 -4.98
C ASP A 95 19.92 -1.00 -5.40
N PRO A 96 19.04 -0.28 -4.68
CA PRO A 96 18.73 1.10 -5.03
C PRO A 96 19.98 1.98 -4.86
N PRO A 97 20.12 3.08 -5.63
CA PRO A 97 21.19 4.04 -5.48
C PRO A 97 21.01 4.87 -4.20
N SER A 98 21.02 4.19 -3.05
CA SER A 98 20.77 4.76 -1.73
C SER A 98 21.83 4.29 -0.75
N TYR A 99 22.25 5.18 0.15
CA TYR A 99 23.24 4.85 1.18
C TYR A 99 22.64 3.89 2.21
N ARG A 100 23.38 2.86 2.56
CA ARG A 100 23.04 1.95 3.66
C ARG A 100 23.73 2.41 4.93
N ASP A 101 22.98 3.03 5.83
CA ASP A 101 23.47 3.45 7.15
C ASP A 101 23.73 2.26 8.08
N GLY A 102 24.19 2.55 9.30
CA GLY A 102 24.50 1.53 10.32
C GLY A 102 23.27 0.73 10.72
N ALA A 103 22.13 1.40 10.93
CA ALA A 103 20.88 0.76 11.31
C ALA A 103 20.35 -0.18 10.20
N THR A 104 20.39 0.28 8.96
CA THR A 104 20.01 -0.51 7.79
C THR A 104 20.89 -1.75 7.63
N LYS A 105 22.22 -1.58 7.69
CA LYS A 105 23.17 -2.71 7.56
C LYS A 105 22.99 -3.75 8.67
N ALA A 106 22.81 -3.31 9.90
CA ALA A 106 22.63 -4.22 11.04
C ALA A 106 21.32 -5.00 10.92
N THR A 107 20.21 -4.31 10.62
CA THR A 107 18.89 -4.95 10.45
C THR A 107 18.89 -5.93 9.29
N LEU A 108 19.42 -5.57 8.11
CA LEU A 108 19.57 -6.49 6.98
C LEU A 108 20.38 -7.72 7.37
N GLY A 109 21.50 -7.54 8.06
CA GLY A 109 22.33 -8.65 8.50
C GLY A 109 21.65 -9.57 9.52
N PHE A 110 20.74 -9.08 10.37
CA PHE A 110 19.91 -9.95 11.23
C PHE A 110 18.92 -10.76 10.40
N LEU A 111 18.18 -10.12 9.53
CA LEU A 111 17.15 -10.75 8.69
C LEU A 111 17.74 -11.78 7.71
N GLU A 112 18.92 -11.52 7.15
CA GLU A 112 19.65 -12.48 6.30
C GLU A 112 20.05 -13.76 7.05
N ARG A 113 20.28 -13.67 8.36
CA ARG A 113 20.55 -14.82 9.23
C ARG A 113 19.29 -15.47 9.80
N GLY A 114 18.10 -15.04 9.38
CA GLY A 114 16.81 -15.53 9.89
C GLY A 114 16.49 -15.06 11.31
N VAL A 115 17.19 -14.02 11.81
CA VAL A 115 16.92 -13.41 13.12
C VAL A 115 15.96 -12.24 12.92
N ASP A 116 14.79 -12.31 13.52
CA ASP A 116 13.82 -11.22 13.53
C ASP A 116 14.18 -10.19 14.60
N ALA A 117 15.12 -9.30 14.25
CA ALA A 117 15.57 -8.22 15.11
C ALA A 117 15.89 -6.96 14.30
N ALA A 118 15.64 -5.81 14.92
CA ALA A 118 16.12 -4.51 14.47
C ALA A 118 17.54 -4.23 14.98
N SER A 119 18.18 -3.20 14.41
CA SER A 119 19.40 -2.66 15.01
C SER A 119 19.12 -2.06 16.39
N GLU A 120 20.16 -1.95 17.23
CA GLU A 120 20.11 -1.23 18.49
C GLU A 120 20.34 0.29 18.32
N SER A 121 20.29 0.80 17.09
CA SER A 121 20.51 2.21 16.78
C SER A 121 19.50 3.09 17.50
N ASN A 122 20.00 4.16 18.09
CA ASN A 122 19.21 5.24 18.70
C ASN A 122 19.12 6.48 17.77
N ASP A 123 19.30 6.30 16.46
CA ASP A 123 19.19 7.38 15.50
C ASP A 123 17.75 7.88 15.37
N LEU A 124 17.56 9.19 15.43
CA LEU A 124 16.26 9.86 15.22
C LEU A 124 15.62 9.50 13.87
N ALA A 125 16.43 9.08 12.91
CA ALA A 125 16.01 8.64 11.58
C ALA A 125 14.95 7.52 11.60
N GLY A 126 14.96 6.65 12.63
CA GLY A 126 13.90 5.65 12.80
C GLY A 126 12.52 6.27 12.88
N ALA A 127 12.37 7.36 13.64
CA ALA A 127 11.11 8.09 13.82
C ALA A 127 10.82 9.08 12.66
N SER A 128 11.80 9.51 11.89
CA SER A 128 11.61 10.56 10.86
C SER A 128 10.72 10.15 9.70
N ARG A 129 10.50 8.85 9.49
CA ARG A 129 9.77 8.27 8.35
C ARG A 129 8.28 8.08 8.59
N ILE A 130 7.71 8.54 9.70
CA ILE A 130 6.30 8.26 10.07
C ILE A 130 5.25 8.96 9.21
N ALA A 131 5.60 9.98 8.44
CA ALA A 131 4.64 10.79 7.67
C ALA A 131 3.71 9.95 6.76
N PRO A 132 4.18 8.96 5.96
CA PRO A 132 3.29 8.11 5.17
C PRO A 132 2.34 7.26 6.02
N VAL A 133 2.78 6.78 7.19
CA VAL A 133 1.95 6.01 8.12
C VAL A 133 0.80 6.86 8.65
N LEU A 134 1.10 8.09 9.12
CA LEU A 134 0.10 9.01 9.65
C LEU A 134 -0.89 9.44 8.57
N ALA A 135 -0.41 9.67 7.35
CA ALA A 135 -1.25 10.01 6.21
C ALA A 135 -2.19 8.87 5.82
N ALA A 136 -1.69 7.62 5.77
CA ALA A 136 -2.50 6.46 5.45
C ALA A 136 -3.57 6.13 6.50
N LEU A 137 -3.32 6.48 7.76
CA LEU A 137 -4.21 6.21 8.88
C LEU A 137 -4.99 7.47 9.35
N THR A 138 -5.09 8.49 8.50
CA THR A 138 -5.89 9.68 8.80
C THR A 138 -7.34 9.27 9.12
N GLY A 139 -7.87 9.76 10.24
CA GLY A 139 -9.21 9.40 10.72
C GLY A 139 -9.31 8.11 11.54
N GLN A 140 -8.24 7.31 11.62
CA GLN A 140 -8.19 6.17 12.53
C GLN A 140 -7.95 6.61 13.99
N PRO A 141 -8.34 5.81 14.99
CA PRO A 141 -8.08 6.10 16.40
C PRO A 141 -6.61 6.42 16.67
N LEU A 142 -6.33 7.32 17.61
CA LEU A 142 -4.96 7.73 17.96
C LEU A 142 -4.07 6.54 18.31
N GLU A 143 -4.55 5.61 19.11
CA GLU A 143 -3.78 4.43 19.53
C GLU A 143 -3.39 3.52 18.34
N THR A 144 -4.27 3.42 17.33
CA THR A 144 -3.94 2.70 16.08
C THR A 144 -2.79 3.37 15.33
N ARG A 145 -2.82 4.71 15.24
CA ARG A 145 -1.76 5.49 14.58
C ARG A 145 -0.44 5.43 15.34
N ILE A 146 -0.49 5.46 16.67
CA ILE A 146 0.67 5.29 17.56
C ILE A 146 1.29 3.92 17.36
N ALA A 147 0.49 2.85 17.45
CA ALA A 147 0.97 1.48 17.28
C ALA A 147 1.66 1.30 15.91
N ALA A 148 1.10 1.87 14.84
CA ALA A 148 1.67 1.82 13.50
C ALA A 148 2.97 2.61 13.38
N ALA A 149 3.06 3.81 13.94
CA ALA A 149 4.28 4.63 13.93
C ALA A 149 5.41 3.95 14.73
N ARG A 150 5.10 3.40 15.90
CA ARG A 150 6.04 2.60 16.71
C ARG A 150 6.52 1.36 15.94
N ALA A 151 5.62 0.60 15.31
CA ALA A 151 5.97 -0.60 14.54
C ALA A 151 6.84 -0.28 13.32
N GLN A 152 6.56 0.82 12.60
CA GLN A 152 7.39 1.31 11.49
C GLN A 152 8.81 1.62 11.98
N THR A 153 8.95 2.31 13.09
CA THR A 153 10.25 2.69 13.67
C THR A 153 11.00 1.46 14.15
N ALA A 154 10.32 0.56 14.86
CA ALA A 154 10.89 -0.66 15.43
C ALA A 154 11.39 -1.65 14.38
N LEU A 155 10.98 -1.54 13.11
CA LEU A 155 11.51 -2.41 12.04
C LEU A 155 13.04 -2.30 11.91
N THR A 156 13.59 -1.10 12.10
CA THR A 156 15.02 -0.83 11.87
C THR A 156 15.74 -0.30 13.10
N HIS A 157 15.03 0.23 14.09
CA HIS A 157 15.58 0.88 15.29
C HIS A 157 14.92 0.28 16.53
N GLY A 158 15.64 -0.56 17.25
CA GLY A 158 15.16 -1.22 18.47
C GLY A 158 15.28 -0.36 19.72
N ASP A 159 15.99 0.78 19.66
CA ASP A 159 16.08 1.71 20.78
C ASP A 159 14.73 2.28 21.18
N ARG A 160 14.39 2.15 22.45
CA ARG A 160 13.06 2.47 22.95
C ARG A 160 12.78 3.97 22.96
N ALA A 161 13.78 4.81 23.23
CA ALA A 161 13.61 6.25 23.20
C ALA A 161 13.33 6.76 21.78
N THR A 162 13.97 6.15 20.78
CA THR A 162 13.69 6.42 19.35
C THR A 162 12.27 6.00 18.97
N ILE A 163 11.81 4.84 19.45
CA ILE A 163 10.42 4.38 19.22
C ILE A 163 9.41 5.31 19.91
N ASP A 164 9.70 5.73 21.15
CA ASP A 164 8.87 6.70 21.90
C ASP A 164 8.80 8.06 21.18
N THR A 165 9.89 8.46 20.49
CA THR A 165 9.91 9.69 19.69
C THR A 165 8.90 9.65 18.53
N ALA A 166 8.73 8.49 17.89
CA ALA A 166 7.69 8.33 16.85
C ALA A 166 6.28 8.49 17.44
N GLU A 167 6.03 7.98 18.63
CA GLU A 167 4.78 8.21 19.36
C GLU A 167 4.60 9.69 19.71
N PHE A 168 5.65 10.36 20.22
CA PHE A 168 5.60 11.78 20.54
C PHE A 168 5.11 12.64 19.37
N PHE A 169 5.73 12.48 18.19
CA PHE A 169 5.32 13.24 17.01
C PHE A 169 3.95 12.84 16.49
N THR A 170 3.55 11.58 16.64
CA THR A 170 2.19 11.11 16.31
C THR A 170 1.14 11.83 17.17
N ARG A 171 1.37 11.91 18.49
CA ARG A 171 0.49 12.65 19.43
C ARG A 171 0.47 14.13 19.15
N ALA A 172 1.60 14.74 18.82
CA ALA A 172 1.68 16.14 18.47
C ALA A 172 0.89 16.46 17.18
N VAL A 173 1.00 15.61 16.14
CA VAL A 173 0.18 15.74 14.91
C VAL A 173 -1.32 15.60 15.21
N ASP A 174 -1.70 14.68 16.10
CA ASP A 174 -3.09 14.52 16.53
C ASP A 174 -3.63 15.74 17.29
N ALA A 175 -2.82 16.33 18.14
CA ALA A 175 -3.16 17.54 18.87
C ALA A 175 -3.37 18.72 17.91
N ILE A 176 -2.53 18.86 16.87
CA ILE A 176 -2.72 19.86 15.81
C ILE A 176 -4.02 19.58 15.04
N ALA A 177 -4.29 18.33 14.67
CA ALA A 177 -5.52 17.93 13.99
C ALA A 177 -6.77 18.26 14.82
N SER A 178 -6.64 18.26 16.15
CA SER A 178 -7.68 18.66 17.11
C SER A 178 -7.77 20.18 17.33
N GLY A 179 -6.94 20.98 16.63
CA GLY A 179 -7.01 22.44 16.63
C GLY A 179 -6.05 23.16 17.58
N LYS A 180 -5.09 22.46 18.18
CA LYS A 180 -4.05 23.10 18.99
C LYS A 180 -3.01 23.79 18.12
N ALA A 181 -2.48 24.92 18.61
CA ALA A 181 -1.30 25.54 18.00
C ALA A 181 -0.07 24.62 18.15
N LEU A 182 0.94 24.79 17.31
CA LEU A 182 2.14 23.95 17.31
C LEU A 182 2.78 23.82 18.70
N SER A 183 2.99 24.95 19.41
CA SER A 183 3.57 24.94 20.76
C SER A 183 2.69 24.18 21.76
N GLU A 184 1.38 24.38 21.72
CA GLU A 184 0.43 23.66 22.58
C GLU A 184 0.37 22.16 22.27
N ALA A 185 0.57 21.79 21.02
CA ALA A 185 0.61 20.39 20.59
C ALA A 185 1.87 19.68 21.11
N LEU A 186 3.03 20.35 21.06
CA LEU A 186 4.28 19.86 21.64
C LEU A 186 4.16 19.70 23.16
N GLU A 187 3.56 20.68 23.86
CA GLU A 187 3.26 20.61 25.28
C GLU A 187 2.35 19.43 25.63
N ALA A 188 1.27 19.24 24.87
CA ALA A 188 0.34 18.14 25.08
C ALA A 188 1.01 16.78 24.88
N ALA A 189 1.86 16.65 23.87
CA ALA A 189 2.62 15.44 23.63
C ALA A 189 3.65 15.18 24.77
N ALA A 190 4.36 16.23 25.23
CA ALA A 190 5.34 16.12 26.30
C ALA A 190 4.71 15.81 27.68
N ALA A 191 3.44 16.06 27.86
CA ALA A 191 2.70 15.70 29.08
C ALA A 191 2.43 14.18 29.20
N THR A 192 2.61 13.42 28.11
CA THR A 192 2.46 11.97 28.10
C THR A 192 3.68 11.31 28.76
N ARG A 193 3.43 10.25 29.53
CA ARG A 193 4.51 9.41 30.06
C ARG A 193 4.87 8.37 28.99
N TYR A 194 6.11 8.43 28.53
CA TYR A 194 6.69 7.45 27.60
C TYR A 194 7.41 6.33 28.35
N GLU A 195 7.80 5.27 27.66
CA GLU A 195 8.50 4.15 28.27
C GLU A 195 9.90 4.55 28.73
N THR A 196 10.66 5.26 27.89
CA THR A 196 12.05 5.66 28.18
C THR A 196 12.35 7.11 27.82
N LEU A 197 11.55 7.76 26.95
CA LEU A 197 11.79 9.14 26.53
C LEU A 197 11.33 10.14 27.60
N ASP A 198 12.24 10.94 28.14
CA ASP A 198 11.89 12.09 28.99
C ASP A 198 11.54 13.30 28.12
N ALA A 199 10.37 13.21 27.43
CA ALA A 199 9.93 14.23 26.49
C ALA A 199 9.71 15.59 27.18
N ARG A 200 9.32 15.61 28.47
CA ARG A 200 9.11 16.84 29.24
C ARG A 200 10.42 17.57 29.46
N ASP A 201 11.44 16.86 29.94
CA ASP A 201 12.75 17.44 30.18
C ASP A 201 13.38 17.99 28.89
N PHE A 202 13.29 17.25 27.79
CA PHE A 202 13.78 17.73 26.49
C PHE A 202 13.04 18.95 25.97
N LEU A 203 11.72 19.05 26.17
CA LEU A 203 10.96 20.23 25.79
C LEU A 203 11.35 21.44 26.64
N ASP A 204 11.49 21.25 27.95
CA ASP A 204 11.90 22.32 28.88
C ASP A 204 13.31 22.82 28.55
N GLN A 205 14.23 21.94 28.19
CA GLN A 205 15.57 22.29 27.71
C GLN A 205 15.52 23.11 26.41
N ALA A 206 14.68 22.73 25.46
CA ALA A 206 14.49 23.44 24.20
C ALA A 206 13.89 24.84 24.43
N GLN A 207 12.90 24.95 25.31
CA GLN A 207 12.30 26.23 25.71
C GLN A 207 13.31 27.17 26.41
N ALA A 208 14.08 26.64 27.33
CA ALA A 208 15.13 27.39 28.01
C ALA A 208 16.22 27.92 27.06
N ALA A 209 16.41 27.24 25.93
CA ALA A 209 17.39 27.57 24.90
C ALA A 209 16.83 28.49 23.78
N ILE A 210 15.56 28.90 23.81
CA ILE A 210 14.89 29.59 22.72
C ILE A 210 15.59 30.88 22.26
N GLY A 211 16.33 31.54 23.16
CA GLY A 211 17.08 32.77 22.88
C GLY A 211 18.45 32.56 22.24
N LEU A 212 18.92 31.32 22.13
CA LEU A 212 20.20 31.02 21.52
C LEU A 212 20.16 31.24 20.00
N ASP A 213 21.29 31.64 19.43
CA ASP A 213 21.48 31.59 17.98
C ASP A 213 21.69 30.15 17.50
N LEU A 214 21.74 29.99 16.18
CA LEU A 214 21.84 28.66 15.54
C LEU A 214 23.09 27.87 15.98
N ASN A 215 24.25 28.53 16.04
CA ASN A 215 25.50 27.87 16.40
C ASN A 215 25.50 27.46 17.88
N ALA A 216 25.08 28.37 18.76
CA ALA A 216 24.98 28.09 20.18
C ALA A 216 23.96 26.97 20.51
N ALA A 217 22.85 26.91 19.77
CA ALA A 217 21.90 25.81 19.89
C ALA A 217 22.51 24.48 19.44
N GLY A 218 23.22 24.47 18.29
CA GLY A 218 23.94 23.30 17.79
C GLY A 218 25.04 22.82 18.74
N GLU A 219 25.80 23.73 19.36
CA GLU A 219 26.80 23.40 20.38
C GLU A 219 26.17 22.85 21.66
N LYS A 220 25.02 23.39 22.08
CA LYS A 220 24.31 22.97 23.29
C LYS A 220 23.73 21.56 23.18
N PHE A 221 23.03 21.27 22.07
CA PHE A 221 22.29 20.03 21.92
C PHE A 221 23.07 18.93 21.19
N GLY A 222 24.07 19.30 20.37
CA GLY A 222 24.75 18.41 19.46
C GLY A 222 24.09 18.39 18.08
N LEU A 223 24.84 17.86 17.09
CA LEU A 223 24.43 17.81 15.67
C LEU A 223 24.40 16.38 15.12
N THR A 224 24.57 15.38 16.00
CA THR A 224 24.58 13.97 15.57
C THR A 224 23.18 13.43 15.30
N CYS A 225 23.11 12.19 14.83
CA CYS A 225 21.85 11.49 14.58
C CYS A 225 21.18 10.98 15.87
N HIS A 226 21.92 10.88 16.97
CA HIS A 226 21.43 10.26 18.21
C HIS A 226 20.24 11.01 18.82
N THR A 227 19.19 10.28 19.18
CA THR A 227 17.94 10.84 19.70
C THR A 227 18.15 11.82 20.89
N PRO A 228 19.05 11.58 21.87
CA PRO A 228 19.27 12.54 22.95
C PRO A 228 19.82 13.90 22.52
N GLU A 229 20.43 14.02 21.34
CA GLU A 229 20.90 15.27 20.76
C GLU A 229 19.90 15.81 19.71
N ALA A 230 19.53 14.96 18.77
CA ALA A 230 18.71 15.35 17.63
C ALA A 230 17.27 15.69 18.01
N PHE A 231 16.68 15.03 19.01
CA PHE A 231 15.29 15.28 19.43
C PHE A 231 15.12 16.65 20.08
N PRO A 232 15.87 17.04 21.15
CA PRO A 232 15.73 18.38 21.73
C PRO A 232 16.12 19.49 20.75
N LEU A 233 17.07 19.28 19.85
CA LEU A 233 17.38 20.25 18.80
C LEU A 233 16.23 20.39 17.81
N THR A 234 15.53 19.30 17.45
CA THR A 234 14.32 19.36 16.63
C THR A 234 13.21 20.17 17.31
N LEU A 235 13.00 19.95 18.62
CA LEU A 235 12.03 20.72 19.41
C LEU A 235 12.40 22.22 19.45
N TRP A 236 13.70 22.52 19.58
CA TRP A 236 14.18 23.91 19.54
C TRP A 236 13.86 24.59 18.21
N PHE A 237 14.07 23.93 17.06
CA PHE A 237 13.69 24.47 15.75
C PHE A 237 12.18 24.73 15.67
N LEU A 238 11.36 23.77 16.10
CA LEU A 238 9.90 23.88 16.07
C LEU A 238 9.39 25.05 16.93
N LEU A 239 9.98 25.27 18.09
CA LEU A 239 9.63 26.37 18.98
C LEU A 239 10.16 27.72 18.48
N ARG A 240 11.45 27.75 18.09
CA ARG A 240 12.12 28.99 17.67
C ARG A 240 11.54 29.61 16.41
N TYR A 241 11.07 28.74 15.49
CA TYR A 241 10.53 29.12 14.19
C TYR A 241 9.05 28.75 14.05
N SER A 242 8.31 28.71 15.16
CA SER A 242 6.91 28.26 15.18
C SER A 242 6.02 28.95 14.14
N ASP A 243 6.24 30.24 13.87
CA ASP A 243 5.47 31.05 12.93
C ASP A 243 6.17 31.27 11.58
N ASN A 244 7.35 30.63 11.39
CA ASN A 244 8.13 30.79 10.16
C ASN A 244 8.66 29.41 9.66
N PRO A 245 7.76 28.56 9.13
CA PRO A 245 8.08 27.18 8.76
C PRO A 245 9.18 27.08 7.68
N LEU A 246 9.26 28.03 6.75
CA LEU A 246 10.32 28.03 5.74
C LEU A 246 11.69 28.23 6.37
N GLU A 247 11.82 29.21 7.27
CA GLU A 247 13.08 29.49 7.97
C GLU A 247 13.47 28.34 8.92
N ALA A 248 12.51 27.61 9.49
CA ALA A 248 12.80 26.41 10.27
C ALA A 248 13.60 25.37 9.45
N LEU A 249 13.19 25.11 8.22
CA LEU A 249 13.88 24.16 7.33
C LEU A 249 15.23 24.70 6.84
N VAL A 250 15.28 25.98 6.47
CA VAL A 250 16.54 26.63 6.04
C VAL A 250 17.54 26.63 7.20
N ALA A 251 17.13 27.03 8.40
CA ALA A 251 18.00 27.07 9.57
C ALA A 251 18.48 25.65 9.96
N ASN A 252 17.61 24.64 9.93
CA ASN A 252 18.03 23.25 10.15
C ASN A 252 19.07 22.79 9.13
N THR A 253 18.91 23.13 7.86
CA THR A 253 19.88 22.81 6.80
C THR A 253 21.21 23.51 7.03
N MET A 254 21.16 24.77 7.49
CA MET A 254 22.36 25.57 7.84
C MET A 254 23.07 25.10 9.12
N ALA A 255 22.36 24.45 10.04
CA ALA A 255 22.99 23.82 11.21
C ALA A 255 23.89 22.66 10.82
N GLY A 256 23.58 21.93 9.76
CA GLY A 256 24.33 20.78 9.30
C GLY A 256 24.21 19.56 10.23
N GLY A 257 25.25 18.73 10.26
CA GLY A 257 25.24 17.45 10.96
C GLY A 257 24.21 16.49 10.34
N ASP A 258 23.52 15.69 11.15
CA ASP A 258 22.41 14.87 10.68
C ASP A 258 21.13 15.70 10.59
N ASN A 259 21.11 16.62 9.62
CA ASN A 259 20.02 17.57 9.43
C ASN A 259 18.83 16.99 8.65
N ALA A 260 18.97 15.84 7.99
CA ALA A 260 17.89 15.26 7.19
C ALA A 260 16.80 14.68 8.07
N ALA A 261 17.13 13.81 9.04
CA ALA A 261 16.16 13.23 9.97
C ALA A 261 15.41 14.31 10.78
N ARG A 262 16.15 15.30 11.29
CA ARG A 262 15.55 16.47 11.97
C ARG A 262 14.64 17.25 11.05
N GLY A 263 15.11 17.55 9.83
CA GLY A 263 14.36 18.27 8.81
C GLY A 263 13.03 17.61 8.45
N MET A 264 13.02 16.31 8.31
CA MET A 264 11.82 15.54 8.01
C MET A 264 10.75 15.69 9.09
N LEU A 265 11.13 15.64 10.37
CA LEU A 265 10.20 15.85 11.50
C LEU A 265 9.76 17.30 11.61
N ILE A 266 10.65 18.26 11.36
CA ILE A 266 10.28 19.69 11.28
C ILE A 266 9.27 19.87 10.14
N GLY A 267 9.55 19.34 8.96
CA GLY A 267 8.64 19.40 7.80
C GLY A 267 7.27 18.81 8.10
N LEU A 268 7.22 17.64 8.73
CA LEU A 268 5.99 16.98 9.17
C LEU A 268 5.16 17.90 10.07
N MET A 269 5.77 18.44 11.11
CA MET A 269 5.09 19.26 12.11
C MET A 269 4.64 20.61 11.53
N MET A 270 5.50 21.26 10.74
CA MET A 270 5.17 22.53 10.09
C MET A 270 4.08 22.36 9.02
N GLY A 271 4.12 21.26 8.27
CA GLY A 271 3.07 20.93 7.31
C GLY A 271 1.74 20.64 7.97
N ALA A 272 1.74 19.94 9.11
CA ALA A 272 0.53 19.71 9.89
C ALA A 272 -0.06 21.02 10.46
N ALA A 273 0.78 21.90 10.99
CA ALA A 273 0.34 23.13 11.66
C ALA A 273 -0.05 24.26 10.68
N HIS A 274 0.70 24.44 9.59
CA HIS A 274 0.57 25.60 8.70
C HIS A 274 0.07 25.27 7.29
N GLY A 275 -0.16 23.98 6.99
CA GLY A 275 -0.56 23.56 5.64
C GLY A 275 0.59 23.66 4.63
N LEU A 276 0.30 24.01 3.37
CA LEU A 276 1.30 24.02 2.28
C LEU A 276 1.61 25.41 1.72
N SER A 277 0.88 26.45 2.10
CA SER A 277 0.99 27.79 1.49
C SER A 277 2.37 28.44 1.69
N TRP A 278 3.11 28.03 2.71
CA TRP A 278 4.46 28.50 3.01
C TRP A 278 5.57 27.76 2.23
N LEU A 279 5.26 26.55 1.71
CA LEU A 279 6.23 25.72 1.01
C LEU A 279 6.40 26.24 -0.42
N PRO A 280 7.63 26.57 -0.86
CA PRO A 280 7.83 27.12 -2.19
C PRO A 280 7.41 26.12 -3.28
N PRO A 281 6.53 26.48 -4.23
CA PRO A 281 6.06 25.57 -5.27
C PRO A 281 7.19 24.96 -6.09
N HIS A 282 8.29 25.70 -6.31
CA HIS A 282 9.44 25.20 -7.03
C HIS A 282 10.22 24.11 -6.28
N TRP A 283 10.11 24.01 -4.94
CA TRP A 283 10.69 22.88 -4.21
C TRP A 283 9.95 21.61 -4.55
N ILE A 284 8.61 21.63 -4.56
CA ILE A 284 7.79 20.47 -4.92
C ILE A 284 8.11 20.03 -6.36
N GLY A 285 8.06 20.96 -7.32
CA GLY A 285 8.27 20.64 -8.75
C GLY A 285 9.71 20.25 -9.11
N ARG A 286 10.71 20.53 -8.26
CA ARG A 286 12.11 20.14 -8.47
C ARG A 286 12.52 18.88 -7.73
N LEU A 287 11.64 18.24 -6.96
CA LEU A 287 11.89 16.87 -6.50
C LEU A 287 11.99 15.96 -7.72
N ARG A 288 13.04 15.15 -7.81
CA ARG A 288 13.21 14.23 -8.94
C ARG A 288 12.10 13.17 -9.01
N ALA A 289 11.57 12.77 -7.87
CA ALA A 289 10.43 11.85 -7.78
C ALA A 289 9.06 12.58 -7.76
N HIS A 290 8.96 13.85 -8.20
CA HIS A 290 7.75 14.66 -8.09
C HIS A 290 6.50 14.00 -8.68
N GLU A 291 6.59 13.52 -9.93
CA GLU A 291 5.45 12.90 -10.62
C GLU A 291 4.98 11.63 -9.91
N GLU A 292 5.92 10.81 -9.45
CA GLU A 292 5.62 9.60 -8.69
C GLU A 292 4.97 9.92 -7.35
N ILE A 293 5.49 10.90 -6.60
CA ILE A 293 4.92 11.35 -5.34
C ILE A 293 3.51 11.90 -5.55
N ASP A 294 3.28 12.68 -6.58
CA ASP A 294 1.97 13.27 -6.88
C ASP A 294 0.93 12.17 -7.20
N ALA A 295 1.30 11.16 -7.97
CA ALA A 295 0.47 10.01 -8.25
C ALA A 295 0.14 9.22 -6.97
N LEU A 296 1.13 8.94 -6.12
CA LEU A 296 0.93 8.24 -4.85
C LEU A 296 0.04 9.02 -3.89
N LEU A 297 0.23 10.34 -3.79
CA LEU A 297 -0.59 11.21 -2.94
C LEU A 297 -2.03 11.33 -3.43
N THR A 298 -2.24 11.24 -4.74
CA THR A 298 -3.57 11.19 -5.33
C THR A 298 -4.29 9.91 -4.92
N LEU A 299 -3.60 8.77 -4.93
CA LEU A 299 -4.13 7.49 -4.49
C LEU A 299 -4.36 7.42 -2.96
N LEU A 300 -3.58 8.16 -2.19
CA LEU A 300 -3.70 8.23 -0.73
C LEU A 300 -4.73 9.27 -0.24
N ALA A 301 -5.27 10.09 -1.13
CA ALA A 301 -6.25 11.13 -0.77
C ALA A 301 -7.52 10.52 -0.12
N PRO A 302 -8.18 11.25 0.82
CA PRO A 302 -9.47 10.83 1.37
C PRO A 302 -10.46 10.50 0.24
N GLY A 303 -11.11 9.33 0.32
CA GLY A 303 -11.93 8.78 -0.75
C GLY A 303 -11.25 7.66 -1.53
N HIS A 304 -9.92 7.47 -1.37
CA HIS A 304 -9.16 6.38 -1.96
C HIS A 304 -8.71 5.31 -0.93
N THR A 305 -8.91 5.55 0.38
CA THR A 305 -8.75 4.51 1.41
C THR A 305 -9.87 3.49 1.30
N THR A 306 -9.57 2.22 1.54
CA THR A 306 -10.53 1.13 1.48
C THR A 306 -10.75 0.55 2.88
N SER A 307 -11.94 0.04 3.13
CA SER A 307 -12.21 -0.77 4.31
C SER A 307 -12.68 -2.15 3.88
N GLN A 308 -12.39 -3.17 4.70
CA GLN A 308 -12.85 -4.52 4.40
C GLN A 308 -13.78 -5.04 5.51
N LYS A 309 -14.77 -5.83 5.10
CA LYS A 309 -15.68 -6.54 6.00
C LYS A 309 -15.70 -8.01 5.61
N THR A 310 -15.35 -8.88 6.55
CA THR A 310 -15.58 -10.33 6.39
C THR A 310 -17.06 -10.63 6.59
N VAL A 311 -17.62 -11.44 5.73
CA VAL A 311 -19.03 -11.83 5.76
C VAL A 311 -19.17 -13.33 5.51
N ARG A 312 -20.20 -13.93 6.12
CA ARG A 312 -20.64 -15.30 5.82
C ARG A 312 -21.91 -15.19 5.00
N ILE A 313 -21.94 -15.86 3.86
CA ILE A 313 -23.06 -15.84 2.92
C ILE A 313 -23.77 -17.18 3.03
N PRO A 314 -25.00 -17.22 3.57
CA PRO A 314 -25.75 -18.48 3.65
C PRO A 314 -26.04 -19.04 2.26
N HIS A 315 -25.67 -20.29 2.02
CA HIS A 315 -25.97 -21.00 0.79
C HIS A 315 -27.26 -21.83 0.96
N PRO A 316 -28.14 -21.92 -0.06
CA PRO A 316 -29.38 -22.71 0.01
C PRO A 316 -29.16 -24.18 0.37
N ASP A 317 -28.00 -24.75 0.06
CA ASP A 317 -27.64 -26.14 0.38
C ASP A 317 -27.24 -26.35 1.85
N GLY A 318 -27.40 -25.33 2.71
CA GLY A 318 -27.23 -25.44 4.17
C GLY A 318 -25.79 -25.26 4.68
N HIS A 319 -24.93 -24.66 3.89
CA HIS A 319 -23.58 -24.27 4.29
C HIS A 319 -23.36 -22.77 4.05
N ASP A 320 -22.23 -22.21 4.50
CA ASP A 320 -21.90 -20.80 4.31
C ASP A 320 -20.69 -20.62 3.40
N LEU A 321 -20.76 -19.62 2.50
CA LEU A 321 -19.59 -19.13 1.78
C LEU A 321 -18.89 -18.04 2.61
N ASP A 322 -17.55 -18.12 2.68
CA ASP A 322 -16.73 -17.14 3.37
C ASP A 322 -16.25 -16.08 2.38
N ALA A 323 -16.58 -14.82 2.67
CA ALA A 323 -16.37 -13.71 1.76
C ALA A 323 -15.75 -12.49 2.44
N ILE A 324 -15.11 -11.64 1.62
CA ILE A 324 -14.60 -10.32 2.03
C ILE A 324 -15.17 -9.29 1.06
N LEU A 325 -15.83 -8.29 1.62
CA LEU A 325 -16.31 -7.12 0.89
C LEU A 325 -15.36 -5.95 1.14
N GLU A 326 -14.68 -5.52 0.08
CA GLU A 326 -13.85 -4.31 0.08
C GLU A 326 -14.70 -3.10 -0.27
N PHE A 327 -14.66 -2.06 0.56
CA PHE A 327 -15.40 -0.82 0.34
C PHE A 327 -14.47 0.34 0.03
N PRO A 328 -14.88 1.27 -0.85
CA PRO A 328 -14.30 2.60 -0.90
C PRO A 328 -14.61 3.39 0.37
N VAL A 329 -13.87 4.45 0.62
CA VAL A 329 -14.33 5.47 1.58
C VAL A 329 -15.44 6.30 0.92
N GLY A 330 -16.60 6.29 1.54
CA GLY A 330 -17.81 6.90 0.98
C GLY A 330 -18.70 5.92 0.21
N PRO A 331 -19.81 6.41 -0.38
CA PRO A 331 -20.76 5.54 -1.07
C PRO A 331 -20.14 4.95 -2.35
N PRO A 332 -20.22 3.61 -2.54
CA PRO A 332 -19.73 2.99 -3.75
C PRO A 332 -20.50 3.47 -4.99
N ARG A 333 -19.78 3.81 -6.07
CA ARG A 333 -20.40 4.09 -7.38
C ARG A 333 -20.95 2.83 -8.04
N ALA A 334 -20.28 1.69 -7.83
CA ALA A 334 -20.68 0.37 -8.33
C ALA A 334 -20.25 -0.72 -7.33
N PHE A 335 -20.90 -1.89 -7.45
CA PHE A 335 -20.48 -3.13 -6.81
C PHE A 335 -19.97 -4.10 -7.88
N ALA A 336 -18.91 -4.83 -7.54
CA ALA A 336 -18.32 -5.88 -8.33
C ALA A 336 -18.33 -7.20 -7.56
N LEU A 337 -18.52 -8.31 -8.26
CA LEU A 337 -18.34 -9.66 -7.75
C LEU A 337 -17.09 -10.25 -8.40
N PHE A 338 -16.14 -10.76 -7.59
CA PHE A 338 -14.86 -11.30 -8.04
C PHE A 338 -14.77 -12.81 -7.81
N ALA A 339 -14.61 -13.57 -8.88
CA ALA A 339 -14.39 -15.01 -8.89
C ALA A 339 -12.89 -15.33 -9.04
N HIS A 340 -12.33 -16.08 -8.09
CA HIS A 340 -10.92 -16.48 -8.12
C HIS A 340 -10.65 -17.71 -9.01
N CYS A 341 -9.37 -18.03 -9.24
CA CYS A 341 -8.94 -19.17 -10.03
C CYS A 341 -9.25 -20.53 -9.37
N PHE A 342 -9.15 -21.62 -10.16
CA PHE A 342 -9.33 -22.99 -9.69
C PHE A 342 -8.37 -23.29 -8.52
N THR A 343 -8.90 -23.86 -7.44
CA THR A 343 -8.15 -24.20 -6.21
C THR A 343 -7.47 -23.03 -5.47
N CYS A 344 -7.69 -21.80 -5.89
CA CYS A 344 -7.20 -20.61 -5.19
C CYS A 344 -8.11 -20.27 -3.99
N GLY A 345 -8.21 -19.02 -3.63
CA GLY A 345 -9.14 -18.51 -2.62
C GLY A 345 -9.21 -16.99 -2.68
N LYS A 346 -10.21 -16.42 -1.97
CA LYS A 346 -10.44 -14.98 -1.89
C LYS A 346 -9.24 -14.15 -1.41
N SER A 347 -8.29 -14.80 -0.71
CA SER A 347 -7.08 -14.16 -0.17
C SER A 347 -5.87 -14.23 -1.11
N LEU A 348 -6.05 -14.72 -2.36
CA LEU A 348 -4.98 -14.69 -3.36
C LEU A 348 -4.43 -13.26 -3.51
N PRO A 349 -3.09 -13.06 -3.49
CA PRO A 349 -2.50 -11.73 -3.54
C PRO A 349 -3.00 -10.85 -4.71
N GLY A 350 -3.08 -11.38 -5.93
CA GLY A 350 -3.60 -10.68 -7.09
C GLY A 350 -5.06 -10.25 -6.91
N ALA A 351 -5.95 -11.15 -6.49
CA ALA A 351 -7.37 -10.86 -6.24
C ALA A 351 -7.55 -9.79 -5.14
N THR A 352 -6.79 -9.91 -4.05
CA THR A 352 -6.81 -8.95 -2.94
C THR A 352 -6.37 -7.56 -3.40
N ARG A 353 -5.29 -7.46 -4.15
CA ARG A 353 -4.77 -6.18 -4.67
C ARG A 353 -5.73 -5.54 -5.67
N ILE A 354 -6.24 -6.32 -6.62
CA ILE A 354 -7.23 -5.83 -7.59
C ILE A 354 -8.48 -5.29 -6.87
N SER A 355 -9.03 -6.03 -5.91
CA SER A 355 -10.22 -5.61 -5.16
C SER A 355 -9.98 -4.33 -4.37
N ARG A 356 -8.85 -4.20 -3.68
CA ARG A 356 -8.46 -2.98 -2.98
C ARG A 356 -8.25 -1.81 -3.94
N ALA A 357 -7.61 -2.05 -5.08
CA ALA A 357 -7.43 -1.02 -6.10
C ALA A 357 -8.76 -0.56 -6.70
N LEU A 358 -9.68 -1.47 -7.00
CA LEU A 358 -11.04 -1.13 -7.45
C LEU A 358 -11.81 -0.32 -6.40
N ALA A 359 -11.68 -0.67 -5.13
CA ALA A 359 -12.28 0.12 -4.04
C ALA A 359 -11.70 1.55 -3.98
N ARG A 360 -10.39 1.75 -4.23
CA ARG A 360 -9.81 3.10 -4.39
C ARG A 360 -10.43 3.88 -5.55
N HIS A 361 -10.93 3.20 -6.58
CA HIS A 361 -11.67 3.78 -7.70
C HIS A 361 -13.19 3.88 -7.47
N GLY A 362 -13.65 3.69 -6.24
CA GLY A 362 -15.07 3.82 -5.88
C GLY A 362 -15.92 2.59 -6.18
N ILE A 363 -15.33 1.43 -6.47
CA ILE A 363 -16.03 0.17 -6.76
C ILE A 363 -15.90 -0.76 -5.55
N ALA A 364 -17.01 -1.00 -4.83
CA ALA A 364 -17.00 -2.02 -3.79
C ALA A 364 -16.90 -3.41 -4.42
N THR A 365 -16.01 -4.26 -3.92
CA THR A 365 -15.75 -5.57 -4.53
C THR A 365 -15.93 -6.69 -3.52
N LEU A 366 -16.88 -7.59 -3.78
CA LEU A 366 -17.07 -8.83 -3.04
C LEU A 366 -16.22 -9.92 -3.69
N ARG A 367 -15.31 -10.51 -2.93
CA ARG A 367 -14.58 -11.73 -3.27
C ARG A 367 -14.88 -12.80 -2.23
N PHE A 368 -15.09 -14.02 -2.66
CA PHE A 368 -15.49 -15.12 -1.79
C PHE A 368 -14.73 -16.39 -2.15
N ASP A 369 -14.68 -17.34 -1.23
CA ASP A 369 -14.20 -18.68 -1.49
C ASP A 369 -15.36 -19.53 -2.00
N PHE A 370 -15.15 -20.26 -3.10
CA PHE A 370 -16.13 -21.24 -3.58
C PHE A 370 -16.37 -22.36 -2.57
N THR A 371 -17.51 -23.06 -2.67
CA THR A 371 -17.88 -24.18 -1.82
C THR A 371 -16.72 -25.17 -1.66
N GLY A 372 -16.39 -25.54 -0.40
CA GLY A 372 -15.32 -26.47 -0.06
C GLY A 372 -13.89 -25.94 -0.23
N ILE A 373 -13.70 -24.63 -0.53
CA ILE A 373 -12.39 -23.98 -0.66
C ILE A 373 -12.22 -22.93 0.45
N GLY A 374 -10.99 -22.80 0.92
CA GLY A 374 -10.58 -21.72 1.83
C GLY A 374 -11.31 -21.72 3.14
N GLY A 375 -12.09 -20.67 3.42
CA GLY A 375 -12.94 -20.54 4.61
C GLY A 375 -14.41 -20.90 4.39
N SER A 376 -14.82 -21.22 3.15
CA SER A 376 -16.18 -21.68 2.85
C SER A 376 -16.41 -23.11 3.31
N ASP A 377 -17.61 -23.36 3.80
CA ASP A 377 -18.02 -24.70 4.20
C ASP A 377 -18.37 -25.54 2.95
N GLY A 378 -18.77 -26.78 3.17
CA GLY A 378 -19.12 -27.75 2.14
C GLY A 378 -17.97 -28.67 1.77
N ASP A 379 -18.24 -29.62 0.86
CA ASP A 379 -17.28 -30.61 0.39
C ASP A 379 -16.86 -30.33 -1.06
N PHE A 380 -15.57 -30.06 -1.27
CA PHE A 380 -15.03 -29.78 -2.59
C PHE A 380 -15.17 -30.96 -3.56
N ALA A 381 -15.11 -32.22 -3.06
CA ALA A 381 -15.27 -33.41 -3.90
C ALA A 381 -16.65 -33.48 -4.57
N GLY A 382 -17.68 -32.94 -3.90
CA GLY A 382 -19.03 -32.86 -4.43
C GLY A 382 -19.28 -31.70 -5.39
N THR A 383 -18.31 -30.79 -5.58
CA THR A 383 -18.49 -29.61 -6.43
C THR A 383 -18.35 -29.91 -7.92
N SER A 384 -18.84 -28.98 -8.74
CA SER A 384 -18.76 -29.00 -10.18
C SER A 384 -18.61 -27.59 -10.73
N PHE A 385 -18.39 -27.42 -12.02
CA PHE A 385 -18.40 -26.07 -12.60
C PHE A 385 -19.75 -25.37 -12.43
N ARG A 386 -20.86 -26.13 -12.54
CA ARG A 386 -22.20 -25.58 -12.33
C ARG A 386 -22.45 -25.15 -10.87
N SER A 387 -21.86 -25.88 -9.90
CA SER A 387 -21.93 -25.43 -8.51
C SER A 387 -21.15 -24.12 -8.29
N ASN A 388 -20.00 -23.91 -8.96
CA ASN A 388 -19.30 -22.62 -8.90
C ASN A 388 -20.13 -21.48 -9.52
N VAL A 389 -20.89 -21.76 -10.58
CA VAL A 389 -21.85 -20.80 -11.15
C VAL A 389 -22.98 -20.50 -10.17
N ALA A 390 -23.49 -21.51 -9.44
CA ALA A 390 -24.51 -21.34 -8.40
C ALA A 390 -23.99 -20.50 -7.22
N ASP A 391 -22.75 -20.76 -6.76
CA ASP A 391 -22.10 -19.95 -5.72
C ASP A 391 -22.03 -18.45 -6.11
N LEU A 392 -21.72 -18.17 -7.38
CA LEU A 392 -21.73 -16.80 -7.93
C LEU A 392 -23.14 -16.15 -7.88
N GLN A 393 -24.18 -16.92 -8.17
CA GLN A 393 -25.57 -16.44 -8.08
C GLN A 393 -25.91 -16.12 -6.62
N VAL A 394 -25.61 -17.02 -5.69
CA VAL A 394 -25.81 -16.84 -4.26
C VAL A 394 -25.08 -15.60 -3.74
N ALA A 395 -23.84 -15.39 -4.14
CA ALA A 395 -23.05 -14.21 -3.77
C ALA A 395 -23.64 -12.91 -4.38
N ALA A 396 -24.15 -12.96 -5.61
CA ALA A 396 -24.82 -11.83 -6.24
C ALA A 396 -26.16 -11.49 -5.56
N ASP A 397 -26.95 -12.50 -5.19
CA ASP A 397 -28.21 -12.34 -4.44
C ASP A 397 -27.95 -11.73 -3.08
N TRP A 398 -26.94 -12.21 -2.36
CA TRP A 398 -26.54 -11.63 -1.09
C TRP A 398 -26.17 -10.14 -1.23
N LEU A 399 -25.38 -9.76 -2.28
CA LEU A 399 -25.09 -8.34 -2.55
C LEU A 399 -26.36 -7.53 -2.83
N ARG A 400 -27.31 -8.08 -3.59
CA ARG A 400 -28.59 -7.45 -3.91
C ARG A 400 -29.41 -7.16 -2.67
N GLU A 401 -29.48 -8.13 -1.75
CA GLU A 401 -30.27 -8.04 -0.53
C GLU A 401 -29.65 -7.13 0.53
N ASN A 402 -28.33 -7.17 0.68
CA ASN A 402 -27.65 -6.48 1.79
C ASN A 402 -27.07 -5.13 1.38
N HIS A 403 -26.88 -4.88 0.08
CA HIS A 403 -26.26 -3.67 -0.46
C HIS A 403 -26.92 -3.26 -1.80
N ARG A 404 -26.27 -3.63 -2.89
CA ARG A 404 -26.72 -3.40 -4.26
C ARG A 404 -26.17 -4.51 -5.17
N ALA A 405 -26.99 -5.00 -6.09
CA ALA A 405 -26.58 -6.03 -7.04
C ALA A 405 -25.29 -5.66 -7.77
N PRO A 406 -24.43 -6.64 -8.13
CA PRO A 406 -23.17 -6.34 -8.80
C PRO A 406 -23.40 -5.87 -10.24
N ALA A 407 -22.90 -4.66 -10.53
CA ALA A 407 -22.89 -4.13 -11.91
C ALA A 407 -21.74 -4.74 -12.75
N LEU A 408 -20.72 -5.30 -12.07
CA LEU A 408 -19.52 -5.87 -12.67
C LEU A 408 -19.31 -7.29 -12.16
N LEU A 409 -19.03 -8.20 -13.08
CA LEU A 409 -18.53 -9.53 -12.77
C LEU A 409 -17.07 -9.60 -13.23
N ILE A 410 -16.17 -9.98 -12.34
CA ILE A 410 -14.73 -10.07 -12.61
C ILE A 410 -14.30 -11.49 -12.31
N GLY A 411 -13.64 -12.15 -13.25
CA GLY A 411 -13.19 -13.52 -13.04
C GLY A 411 -11.75 -13.73 -13.49
N HIS A 412 -10.98 -14.40 -12.64
CA HIS A 412 -9.60 -14.76 -12.91
C HIS A 412 -9.49 -16.26 -13.22
N SER A 413 -8.82 -16.61 -14.32
CA SER A 413 -8.59 -18.00 -14.74
C SER A 413 -9.94 -18.74 -14.90
N LEU A 414 -10.13 -19.90 -14.26
CA LEU A 414 -11.42 -20.63 -14.28
C LEU A 414 -12.58 -19.77 -13.75
N GLY A 415 -12.33 -18.87 -12.78
CA GLY A 415 -13.31 -17.89 -12.34
C GLY A 415 -13.78 -16.97 -13.47
N GLY A 416 -12.93 -16.71 -14.48
CA GLY A 416 -13.30 -15.97 -15.69
C GLY A 416 -14.33 -16.71 -16.55
N ALA A 417 -14.16 -18.03 -16.73
CA ALA A 417 -15.17 -18.85 -17.38
C ALA A 417 -16.46 -18.90 -16.55
N ALA A 418 -16.36 -18.99 -15.23
CA ALA A 418 -17.51 -19.06 -14.33
C ALA A 418 -18.36 -17.76 -14.37
N VAL A 419 -17.73 -16.56 -14.38
CA VAL A 419 -18.49 -15.30 -14.48
C VAL A 419 -19.14 -15.12 -15.86
N LEU A 420 -18.53 -15.62 -16.95
CA LEU A 420 -19.17 -15.63 -18.27
C LEU A 420 -20.44 -16.50 -18.23
N ALA A 421 -20.38 -17.67 -17.59
CA ALA A 421 -21.52 -18.58 -17.45
C ALA A 421 -22.60 -18.04 -16.49
N ALA A 422 -22.21 -17.31 -15.43
CA ALA A 422 -23.14 -16.76 -14.44
C ALA A 422 -23.84 -15.46 -14.92
N ALA A 423 -23.25 -14.72 -15.84
CA ALA A 423 -23.74 -13.40 -16.26
C ALA A 423 -25.20 -13.39 -16.72
N PRO A 424 -25.73 -14.38 -17.45
CA PRO A 424 -27.14 -14.40 -17.84
C PRO A 424 -28.11 -14.44 -16.65
N SER A 425 -27.73 -15.04 -15.52
CA SER A 425 -28.56 -15.16 -14.31
C SER A 425 -28.40 -13.98 -13.35
N ILE A 426 -27.52 -13.02 -13.67
CA ILE A 426 -27.32 -11.80 -12.87
C ILE A 426 -27.68 -10.59 -13.76
N PRO A 427 -29.00 -10.27 -13.90
CA PRO A 427 -29.46 -9.31 -14.89
C PRO A 427 -28.98 -7.87 -14.67
N GLU A 428 -28.61 -7.51 -13.45
CA GLU A 428 -28.08 -6.18 -13.13
C GLU A 428 -26.62 -5.99 -13.56
N SER A 429 -25.90 -7.08 -13.87
CA SER A 429 -24.53 -6.96 -14.37
C SER A 429 -24.55 -6.30 -15.75
N ARG A 430 -23.72 -5.26 -15.90
CA ARG A 430 -23.57 -4.49 -17.15
C ARG A 430 -22.31 -4.84 -17.88
N GLY A 431 -21.32 -5.35 -17.14
CA GLY A 431 -20.02 -5.71 -17.68
C GLY A 431 -19.42 -6.96 -17.06
N VAL A 432 -18.74 -7.72 -17.89
CA VAL A 432 -17.93 -8.88 -17.49
C VAL A 432 -16.49 -8.60 -17.84
N ALA A 433 -15.57 -8.77 -16.88
CA ALA A 433 -14.13 -8.67 -17.09
C ALA A 433 -13.49 -10.03 -16.80
N THR A 434 -12.76 -10.57 -17.77
CA THR A 434 -11.99 -11.82 -17.61
C THR A 434 -10.51 -11.54 -17.57
N ILE A 435 -9.78 -12.22 -16.68
CA ILE A 435 -8.34 -12.09 -16.49
C ILE A 435 -7.70 -13.47 -16.66
N GLY A 436 -6.90 -13.68 -17.70
CA GLY A 436 -6.25 -14.96 -17.95
C GLY A 436 -7.23 -16.15 -18.03
N ALA A 437 -8.43 -15.95 -18.59
CA ALA A 437 -9.49 -16.94 -18.59
C ALA A 437 -9.38 -17.93 -19.75
N PRO A 438 -9.69 -19.23 -19.51
CA PRO A 438 -9.85 -20.19 -20.60
C PRO A 438 -11.16 -19.93 -21.36
N ALA A 439 -11.14 -20.15 -22.68
CA ALA A 439 -12.32 -20.10 -23.53
C ALA A 439 -13.25 -21.30 -23.32
N ASP A 440 -12.68 -22.40 -22.86
CA ASP A 440 -13.38 -23.62 -22.50
C ASP A 440 -12.93 -24.04 -21.08
N PRO A 441 -13.86 -24.16 -20.12
CA PRO A 441 -13.54 -24.63 -18.77
C PRO A 441 -12.85 -25.98 -18.75
N ALA A 442 -13.12 -26.88 -19.72
CA ALA A 442 -12.46 -28.17 -19.84
C ALA A 442 -10.93 -28.07 -19.99
N HIS A 443 -10.41 -26.87 -20.32
CA HIS A 443 -8.98 -26.60 -20.34
C HIS A 443 -8.29 -26.95 -19.02
N VAL A 444 -8.95 -26.83 -17.87
CA VAL A 444 -8.35 -27.17 -16.58
C VAL A 444 -8.14 -28.68 -16.39
N LEU A 445 -8.80 -29.53 -17.18
CA LEU A 445 -8.65 -30.99 -17.07
C LEU A 445 -7.24 -31.44 -17.41
N HIS A 446 -6.50 -30.71 -18.25
CA HIS A 446 -5.10 -31.04 -18.54
C HIS A 446 -4.18 -30.86 -17.31
N LEU A 447 -4.58 -30.03 -16.32
CA LEU A 447 -3.85 -29.88 -15.06
C LEU A 447 -3.97 -31.11 -14.16
N LEU A 448 -4.97 -31.96 -14.41
CA LEU A 448 -5.21 -33.20 -13.66
C LEU A 448 -4.37 -34.37 -14.22
N GLY A 449 -3.90 -34.26 -15.47
CA GLY A 449 -3.03 -35.28 -16.08
C GLY A 449 -3.58 -36.70 -15.99
N GLU A 450 -2.78 -37.61 -15.45
CA GLU A 450 -3.15 -39.03 -15.29
C GLU A 450 -4.25 -39.26 -14.24
N ASP A 451 -4.49 -38.29 -13.34
CA ASP A 451 -5.52 -38.41 -12.30
C ASP A 451 -6.95 -38.42 -12.88
N VAL A 452 -7.16 -37.91 -14.11
CA VAL A 452 -8.46 -37.96 -14.80
C VAL A 452 -8.98 -39.41 -14.93
N GLU A 453 -8.12 -40.34 -15.30
CA GLU A 453 -8.51 -41.77 -15.43
C GLU A 453 -8.87 -42.35 -14.06
N ALA A 454 -8.06 -42.05 -13.04
CA ALA A 454 -8.33 -42.51 -11.67
C ALA A 454 -9.68 -41.96 -11.14
N ILE A 455 -10.01 -40.68 -11.42
CA ILE A 455 -11.29 -40.08 -11.04
C ILE A 455 -12.45 -40.80 -11.75
N ARG A 456 -12.31 -41.10 -13.03
CA ARG A 456 -13.36 -41.79 -13.79
C ARG A 456 -13.58 -43.22 -13.29
N GLU A 457 -12.51 -43.93 -12.94
CA GLU A 457 -12.56 -45.33 -12.51
C GLU A 457 -13.12 -45.50 -11.09
N HIS A 458 -12.71 -44.58 -10.16
CA HIS A 458 -13.04 -44.70 -8.74
C HIS A 458 -14.13 -43.71 -8.27
N GLY A 459 -14.63 -42.84 -9.16
CA GLY A 459 -15.62 -41.81 -8.83
C GLY A 459 -15.01 -40.53 -8.25
N GLU A 460 -13.83 -40.64 -7.63
CA GLU A 460 -13.05 -39.50 -7.09
C GLU A 460 -11.57 -39.86 -6.96
N ALA A 461 -10.69 -38.86 -6.97
CA ALA A 461 -9.27 -39.04 -6.67
C ALA A 461 -8.68 -37.85 -5.94
N LEU A 462 -7.61 -38.12 -5.16
CA LEU A 462 -6.83 -37.09 -4.48
C LEU A 462 -5.76 -36.54 -5.42
N VAL A 463 -5.95 -35.34 -5.92
CA VAL A 463 -5.09 -34.67 -6.89
C VAL A 463 -4.24 -33.60 -6.21
N THR A 464 -2.99 -33.44 -6.64
CA THR A 464 -2.12 -32.36 -6.15
C THR A 464 -2.07 -31.22 -7.17
N LEU A 465 -2.66 -30.06 -6.83
CA LEU A 465 -2.70 -28.87 -7.68
C LEU A 465 -2.00 -27.71 -6.97
N ALA A 466 -1.02 -27.10 -7.63
CA ALA A 466 -0.20 -26.02 -7.07
C ALA A 466 0.35 -26.32 -5.65
N GLY A 467 0.77 -27.56 -5.40
CA GLY A 467 1.31 -28.02 -4.11
C GLY A 467 0.28 -28.29 -3.01
N ARG A 468 -1.02 -28.18 -3.31
CA ARG A 468 -2.13 -28.46 -2.37
C ARG A 468 -2.89 -29.71 -2.85
N LYS A 469 -3.41 -30.47 -1.89
CA LYS A 469 -4.19 -31.69 -2.17
C LYS A 469 -5.68 -31.40 -2.17
N PHE A 470 -6.38 -31.85 -3.21
CA PHE A 470 -7.83 -31.74 -3.36
C PHE A 470 -8.42 -33.08 -3.77
N THR A 471 -9.53 -33.47 -3.19
CA THR A 471 -10.33 -34.58 -3.71
C THR A 471 -11.24 -34.04 -4.81
N ILE A 472 -11.14 -34.59 -6.03
CA ILE A 472 -11.95 -34.19 -7.18
C ILE A 472 -12.85 -35.36 -7.56
N GLY A 473 -14.16 -35.12 -7.60
CA GLY A 473 -15.15 -36.12 -8.00
C GLY A 473 -15.42 -36.15 -9.51
N SER A 474 -15.95 -37.28 -10.00
CA SER A 474 -16.29 -37.48 -11.43
C SER A 474 -17.30 -36.44 -11.94
N ARG A 475 -18.20 -35.96 -11.08
CA ARG A 475 -19.16 -34.91 -11.41
C ARG A 475 -18.52 -33.63 -11.96
N PHE A 476 -17.31 -33.30 -11.46
CA PHE A 476 -16.55 -32.15 -11.98
C PHE A 476 -16.11 -32.38 -13.43
N LEU A 477 -15.65 -33.62 -13.77
CA LEU A 477 -15.25 -33.94 -15.12
C LEU A 477 -16.44 -33.92 -16.09
N ASP A 478 -17.56 -34.53 -15.68
CA ASP A 478 -18.77 -34.64 -16.49
C ASP A 478 -19.34 -33.25 -16.83
N ASP A 479 -19.33 -32.35 -15.87
CA ASP A 479 -19.77 -30.97 -16.08
C ASP A 479 -18.87 -30.23 -17.08
N MET A 480 -17.53 -30.39 -16.97
CA MET A 480 -16.58 -29.71 -17.84
C MET A 480 -16.72 -30.11 -19.31
N GLU A 481 -17.03 -31.41 -19.59
CA GLU A 481 -17.14 -31.93 -20.95
C GLU A 481 -18.45 -31.51 -21.65
N ASN A 482 -19.48 -31.10 -20.92
CA ASN A 482 -20.84 -30.91 -21.45
C ASN A 482 -21.36 -29.44 -21.33
N LEU A 483 -20.48 -28.44 -21.24
CA LEU A 483 -20.89 -27.09 -20.87
C LEU A 483 -21.39 -26.19 -22.01
N GLY A 484 -21.08 -26.48 -23.28
CA GLY A 484 -21.44 -25.57 -24.39
C GLY A 484 -20.99 -24.12 -24.18
N HIS A 485 -19.77 -23.93 -23.65
CA HIS A 485 -19.30 -22.62 -23.16
C HIS A 485 -19.15 -21.59 -24.30
N GLU A 486 -18.81 -22.01 -25.50
CA GLU A 486 -18.72 -21.14 -26.68
C GLU A 486 -20.08 -20.51 -27.01
N GLU A 487 -21.18 -21.27 -26.91
CA GLU A 487 -22.54 -20.75 -27.11
C GLU A 487 -22.91 -19.75 -26.01
N THR A 488 -22.47 -19.98 -24.78
CA THR A 488 -22.66 -19.06 -23.66
C THR A 488 -21.95 -17.72 -23.94
N ILE A 489 -20.71 -17.76 -24.40
CA ILE A 489 -19.94 -16.56 -24.78
C ILE A 489 -20.63 -15.84 -25.97
N ALA A 490 -21.06 -16.58 -26.98
CA ALA A 490 -21.71 -16.04 -28.16
C ALA A 490 -23.09 -15.39 -27.86
N SER A 491 -23.76 -15.86 -26.82
CA SER A 491 -25.05 -15.30 -26.38
C SER A 491 -24.93 -14.18 -25.35
N LEU A 492 -23.72 -13.88 -24.85
CA LEU A 492 -23.47 -12.86 -23.83
C LEU A 492 -23.98 -11.49 -24.31
N ASP A 493 -24.97 -10.95 -23.62
CA ASP A 493 -25.57 -9.63 -23.85
C ASP A 493 -25.08 -8.63 -22.79
N ARG A 494 -23.76 -8.49 -22.66
CA ARG A 494 -23.07 -7.62 -21.70
C ARG A 494 -21.80 -7.08 -22.34
N ASP A 495 -21.36 -5.92 -21.88
CA ASP A 495 -20.03 -5.43 -22.21
C ASP A 495 -18.96 -6.39 -21.71
N LEU A 496 -18.04 -6.78 -22.58
CA LEU A 496 -16.97 -7.72 -22.26
C LEU A 496 -15.59 -7.03 -22.31
N LEU A 497 -14.80 -7.19 -21.25
CA LEU A 497 -13.39 -6.82 -21.20
C LEU A 497 -12.55 -8.08 -20.99
N ILE A 498 -11.65 -8.35 -21.93
CA ILE A 498 -10.73 -9.48 -21.88
C ILE A 498 -9.33 -8.96 -21.57
N LEU A 499 -8.75 -9.39 -20.47
CA LEU A 499 -7.42 -9.05 -20.01
C LEU A 499 -6.58 -10.34 -20.02
N HIS A 500 -5.47 -10.38 -20.76
CA HIS A 500 -4.67 -11.60 -20.88
C HIS A 500 -3.20 -11.29 -21.14
N SER A 501 -2.30 -12.05 -20.49
CA SER A 501 -0.86 -11.95 -20.71
C SER A 501 -0.44 -12.73 -21.96
N PRO A 502 0.38 -12.14 -22.84
CA PRO A 502 0.96 -12.89 -23.96
C PRO A 502 1.91 -14.02 -23.54
N THR A 503 2.42 -13.94 -22.31
CA THR A 503 3.39 -14.88 -21.73
C THR A 503 2.76 -15.73 -20.62
N ASP A 504 1.42 -15.88 -20.61
CA ASP A 504 0.72 -16.75 -19.67
C ASP A 504 1.02 -18.22 -19.99
N GLU A 505 1.73 -18.89 -19.08
CA GLU A 505 2.15 -20.28 -19.23
C GLU A 505 1.10 -21.29 -18.76
N ILE A 506 0.04 -20.83 -18.10
CA ILE A 506 -1.03 -21.68 -17.54
C ILE A 506 -2.24 -21.70 -18.49
N VAL A 507 -2.69 -20.53 -18.93
CA VAL A 507 -3.77 -20.37 -19.90
C VAL A 507 -3.22 -19.57 -21.07
N GLY A 508 -2.92 -20.22 -22.19
CA GLY A 508 -2.30 -19.58 -23.35
C GLY A 508 -3.17 -18.46 -23.92
N ILE A 509 -2.51 -17.45 -24.49
CA ILE A 509 -3.14 -16.22 -25.03
C ILE A 509 -4.20 -16.51 -26.12
N GLU A 510 -4.12 -17.63 -26.81
CA GLU A 510 -5.11 -18.05 -27.82
C GLU A 510 -6.52 -18.18 -27.25
N ASN A 511 -6.67 -18.41 -25.92
CA ASN A 511 -7.95 -18.43 -25.25
C ASN A 511 -8.64 -17.06 -25.29
N ALA A 512 -7.88 -15.98 -25.09
CA ALA A 512 -8.39 -14.63 -25.24
C ALA A 512 -8.92 -14.37 -26.67
N GLY A 513 -8.19 -14.86 -27.68
CA GLY A 513 -8.60 -14.79 -29.08
C GLY A 513 -9.92 -15.53 -29.36
N LYS A 514 -10.08 -16.75 -28.78
CA LYS A 514 -11.32 -17.53 -28.89
C LYS A 514 -12.49 -16.81 -28.22
N ILE A 515 -12.33 -16.35 -26.96
CA ILE A 515 -13.36 -15.60 -26.24
C ILE A 515 -13.73 -14.35 -27.05
N TYR A 516 -12.72 -13.59 -27.52
CA TYR A 516 -12.97 -12.39 -28.32
C TYR A 516 -13.73 -12.69 -29.61
N SER A 517 -13.40 -13.75 -30.32
CA SER A 517 -14.04 -14.12 -31.58
C SER A 517 -15.49 -14.56 -31.38
N ALA A 518 -15.78 -15.34 -30.33
CA ALA A 518 -17.12 -15.83 -30.02
C ALA A 518 -18.07 -14.72 -29.53
N ALA A 519 -17.59 -13.80 -28.71
CA ALA A 519 -18.43 -12.79 -28.07
C ALA A 519 -18.96 -11.74 -29.06
N LYS A 520 -20.16 -11.20 -28.76
CA LYS A 520 -20.75 -10.05 -29.46
C LYS A 520 -20.12 -8.73 -28.97
N HIS A 521 -20.30 -7.68 -29.75
CA HIS A 521 -19.98 -6.32 -29.29
C HIS A 521 -21.07 -5.79 -28.33
N PRO A 522 -20.71 -4.92 -27.36
CA PRO A 522 -19.39 -4.32 -27.18
C PRO A 522 -18.40 -5.25 -26.46
N LYS A 523 -17.20 -5.40 -27.02
CA LYS A 523 -16.11 -6.19 -26.46
C LYS A 523 -14.78 -5.48 -26.63
N SER A 524 -13.88 -5.66 -25.66
CA SER A 524 -12.54 -5.07 -25.62
C SER A 524 -11.50 -6.12 -25.23
N PHE A 525 -10.32 -6.03 -25.80
CA PHE A 525 -9.16 -6.82 -25.40
C PHE A 525 -8.04 -5.91 -24.93
N HIS A 526 -7.38 -6.28 -23.87
CA HIS A 526 -6.19 -5.61 -23.38
C HIS A 526 -5.09 -6.62 -23.04
N SER A 527 -3.90 -6.41 -23.64
CA SER A 527 -2.73 -7.26 -23.41
C SER A 527 -2.03 -6.87 -22.10
N LEU A 528 -1.84 -7.83 -21.20
CA LEU A 528 -1.11 -7.67 -19.94
C LEU A 528 0.37 -8.06 -20.15
N THR A 529 1.11 -7.26 -20.91
CA THR A 529 2.50 -7.55 -21.24
C THR A 529 3.37 -7.64 -20.00
N GLY A 530 4.08 -8.76 -19.82
CA GLY A 530 4.98 -9.01 -18.69
C GLY A 530 4.29 -9.46 -17.40
N ALA A 531 2.96 -9.65 -17.39
CA ALA A 531 2.27 -10.22 -16.26
C ALA A 531 2.36 -11.75 -16.25
N ASP A 532 2.51 -12.34 -15.07
CA ASP A 532 2.33 -13.77 -14.86
C ASP A 532 0.84 -14.13 -14.69
N HIS A 533 0.50 -15.42 -14.75
CA HIS A 533 -0.88 -15.87 -14.63
C HIS A 533 -1.56 -15.42 -13.33
N LEU A 534 -0.84 -15.39 -12.21
CA LEU A 534 -1.37 -15.11 -10.88
C LEU A 534 -1.32 -13.62 -10.50
N LEU A 535 -0.79 -12.76 -11.38
CA LEU A 535 -0.57 -11.33 -11.12
C LEU A 535 0.21 -11.11 -9.81
N THR A 536 1.34 -11.82 -9.67
CA THR A 536 2.17 -11.76 -8.46
C THR A 536 2.85 -10.40 -8.29
N ASP A 537 3.15 -9.70 -9.38
CA ASP A 537 3.64 -8.33 -9.34
C ASP A 537 2.52 -7.34 -8.94
N PRO A 538 2.70 -6.60 -7.81
CA PRO A 538 1.74 -5.60 -7.38
C PRO A 538 1.38 -4.55 -8.43
N ALA A 539 2.36 -4.11 -9.23
CA ALA A 539 2.16 -3.10 -10.25
C ALA A 539 1.22 -3.59 -11.36
N GLN A 540 1.30 -4.88 -11.72
CA GLN A 540 0.41 -5.49 -12.70
C GLN A 540 -1.02 -5.61 -12.17
N ALA A 541 -1.20 -5.95 -10.90
CA ALA A 541 -2.53 -6.01 -10.29
C ALA A 541 -3.20 -4.62 -10.21
N ASP A 542 -2.45 -3.57 -9.87
CA ASP A 542 -2.94 -2.18 -9.87
C ASP A 542 -3.27 -1.71 -11.30
N TYR A 543 -2.45 -2.07 -12.28
CA TYR A 543 -2.70 -1.77 -13.70
C TYR A 543 -3.99 -2.41 -14.20
N VAL A 544 -4.21 -3.69 -13.92
CA VAL A 544 -5.46 -4.41 -14.22
C VAL A 544 -6.67 -3.71 -13.61
N ALA A 545 -6.59 -3.35 -12.32
CA ALA A 545 -7.66 -2.64 -11.63
C ALA A 545 -7.95 -1.26 -12.25
N GLY A 546 -6.91 -0.51 -12.63
CA GLY A 546 -7.03 0.77 -13.32
C GLY A 546 -7.77 0.66 -14.65
N ILE A 547 -7.47 -0.37 -15.45
CA ILE A 547 -8.15 -0.64 -16.72
C ILE A 547 -9.62 -0.97 -16.47
N ILE A 548 -9.92 -1.89 -15.55
CA ILE A 548 -11.30 -2.26 -15.21
C ILE A 548 -12.08 -1.04 -14.71
N ALA A 549 -11.47 -0.23 -13.83
CA ALA A 549 -12.09 0.96 -13.28
C ALA A 549 -12.42 2.01 -14.36
N ALA A 550 -11.48 2.27 -15.28
CA ALA A 550 -11.68 3.20 -16.40
C ALA A 550 -12.77 2.68 -17.36
N TRP A 551 -12.68 1.40 -17.73
CA TRP A 551 -13.67 0.77 -18.63
C TRP A 551 -15.08 0.77 -18.02
N SER A 552 -15.19 0.58 -16.72
CA SER A 552 -16.47 0.51 -16.00
C SER A 552 -17.13 1.86 -15.71
N GLN A 553 -16.50 3.00 -16.03
CA GLN A 553 -17.09 4.33 -15.75
C GLN A 553 -18.47 4.52 -16.39
N ARG A 554 -18.71 3.90 -17.54
CA ARG A 554 -19.99 3.93 -18.25
C ARG A 554 -21.12 3.12 -17.58
N PHE A 555 -20.83 2.37 -16.52
CA PHE A 555 -21.80 1.53 -15.80
C PHE A 555 -22.23 2.14 -14.45
N ALA A 556 -21.60 3.24 -14.03
CA ALA A 556 -21.83 3.90 -12.75
C ALA A 556 -23.13 4.70 -12.71
#